data_a6c6d61e6e38a8cc65b76db0934a27ea
#
_entry.id   a6c6d61e6e38a8cc65b76db0934a27ea
#
_cell.length_a   1.000
_cell.length_b   1.000
_cell.length_c   1.000
_cell.angle_alpha   90.00
_cell.angle_beta   90.00
_cell.angle_gamma   90.00
#
_symmetry.space_group_name_H-M   'P 1'
#
loop_
_entity.id
_entity.type
_entity.pdbx_description
1 polymer ?
#
loop_
_entity_poly.entity_id
_entity_poly.type
_entity_poly.pdbx_seq_one_letter_code
_entity_poly.pdbx_strand_id
1 'polypeptide(L)'
;EYAVVVGGGGQGISSPGQSPSGLNGNTGGTSSFGPVSTDGGGGGGAGFSTGASGGSAGGQGHGPGPTIGTPASPSAPAQGNAGGASRNTGGSIGGGGGGAGAAGVDGYPQASGAGDGGDGMVVNIIPSPPSINSGNGYYWAGGGGGGTYTPAAGGDGGQGGGGGGSCQPPGGPAGTAGANGFNTG
;
A
#
# COMPACT_ATOMS: atom_id res chain seq x y z
N GLU A 1 -19.83 25.14 13.63
CA GLU A 1 -19.88 23.70 13.27
C GLU A 1 -19.04 23.49 12.04
N TYR A 2 -18.25 22.40 12.06
CA TYR A 2 -17.51 21.95 10.87
C TYR A 2 -18.09 20.62 10.40
N ALA A 3 -18.32 20.51 9.10
CA ALA A 3 -18.69 19.25 8.49
C ALA A 3 -17.48 18.29 8.49
N VAL A 4 -17.70 17.03 8.82
CA VAL A 4 -16.71 15.95 8.75
C VAL A 4 -17.17 14.96 7.69
N VAL A 5 -16.32 14.68 6.73
CA VAL A 5 -16.52 13.63 5.73
C VAL A 5 -15.39 12.65 5.85
N VAL A 6 -15.70 11.36 5.92
CA VAL A 6 -14.71 10.27 5.89
C VAL A 6 -14.83 9.56 4.55
N GLY A 7 -13.78 9.64 3.75
CA GLY A 7 -13.72 8.96 2.45
C GLY A 7 -13.72 7.45 2.61
N GLY A 8 -14.38 6.76 1.70
CA GLY A 8 -14.34 5.30 1.65
C GLY A 8 -12.99 4.80 1.17
N GLY A 9 -12.58 3.60 1.61
CA GLY A 9 -11.40 2.92 1.07
C GLY A 9 -11.56 2.59 -0.42
N GLY A 10 -10.45 2.63 -1.18
CA GLY A 10 -10.44 2.17 -2.56
C GLY A 10 -10.70 0.66 -2.64
N GLN A 11 -11.52 0.24 -3.58
CA GLN A 11 -11.80 -1.18 -3.78
C GLN A 11 -10.66 -1.87 -4.53
N GLY A 12 -10.26 -3.05 -4.05
CA GLY A 12 -9.46 -3.97 -4.84
C GLY A 12 -10.27 -4.51 -6.00
N ILE A 13 -9.61 -4.73 -7.12
CA ILE A 13 -10.24 -5.35 -8.29
C ILE A 13 -9.84 -6.82 -8.32
N SER A 14 -10.84 -7.69 -8.29
CA SER A 14 -10.66 -9.12 -8.53
C SER A 14 -10.81 -9.38 -10.03
N SER A 15 -9.76 -9.86 -10.67
CA SER A 15 -9.83 -10.37 -12.05
C SER A 15 -9.85 -11.89 -12.02
N PRO A 16 -10.97 -12.53 -12.37
CA PRO A 16 -11.01 -13.97 -12.54
C PRO A 16 -10.33 -14.34 -13.85
N GLY A 17 -9.07 -14.58 -13.80
CA GLY A 17 -8.24 -14.91 -14.95
C GLY A 17 -6.98 -14.06 -14.99
N GLN A 18 -5.89 -14.70 -15.35
CA GLN A 18 -4.58 -14.03 -15.47
C GLN A 18 -4.61 -13.09 -16.69
N SER A 19 -5.01 -11.85 -16.49
CA SER A 19 -4.79 -10.83 -17.51
C SER A 19 -3.49 -10.10 -17.21
N PRO A 20 -2.51 -10.14 -18.12
CA PRO A 20 -1.28 -9.34 -17.99
C PRO A 20 -1.54 -7.82 -17.99
N SER A 21 -2.74 -7.41 -18.36
CA SER A 21 -3.23 -6.03 -18.32
C SER A 21 -4.33 -5.85 -17.27
N GLY A 22 -4.12 -6.36 -16.05
CA GLY A 22 -5.06 -6.22 -14.95
C GLY A 22 -5.42 -4.76 -14.70
N LEU A 23 -6.62 -4.53 -14.17
CA LEU A 23 -7.04 -3.19 -13.75
C LEU A 23 -6.38 -2.84 -12.42
N ASN A 24 -5.85 -1.64 -12.31
CA ASN A 24 -5.33 -1.12 -11.05
C ASN A 24 -6.44 -1.09 -9.98
N GLY A 25 -6.05 -1.25 -8.72
CA GLY A 25 -6.95 -0.97 -7.61
C GLY A 25 -7.48 0.47 -7.68
N ASN A 26 -8.68 0.69 -7.17
CA ASN A 26 -9.27 2.03 -7.14
C ASN A 26 -8.60 2.90 -6.08
N THR A 27 -8.49 4.19 -6.34
CA THR A 27 -8.09 5.19 -5.35
C THR A 27 -9.19 5.35 -4.30
N GLY A 28 -8.82 5.55 -3.04
CA GLY A 28 -9.75 5.87 -1.96
C GLY A 28 -10.42 7.22 -2.14
N GLY A 29 -11.55 7.42 -1.45
CA GLY A 29 -12.29 8.68 -1.44
C GLY A 29 -11.60 9.76 -0.60
N THR A 30 -11.87 11.02 -0.91
CA THR A 30 -11.39 12.19 -0.17
C THR A 30 -12.04 12.25 1.21
N SER A 31 -11.25 12.57 2.26
CA SER A 31 -11.75 12.92 3.58
C SER A 31 -11.64 14.43 3.80
N SER A 32 -12.56 15.02 4.56
CA SER A 32 -12.49 16.46 4.88
C SER A 32 -12.96 16.79 6.29
N PHE A 33 -12.39 17.87 6.83
CA PHE A 33 -12.81 18.50 8.08
C PHE A 33 -12.85 20.02 7.87
N GLY A 34 -14.03 20.56 7.73
CA GLY A 34 -14.18 21.98 7.40
C GLY A 34 -13.47 22.33 6.08
N PRO A 35 -12.54 23.30 6.08
CA PRO A 35 -11.81 23.71 4.88
C PRO A 35 -10.62 22.80 4.54
N VAL A 36 -10.27 21.84 5.40
CA VAL A 36 -9.14 20.94 5.19
C VAL A 36 -9.65 19.67 4.50
N SER A 37 -9.01 19.27 3.43
CA SER A 37 -9.28 18.00 2.74
C SER A 37 -8.01 17.22 2.47
N THR A 38 -8.15 15.89 2.47
CA THR A 38 -7.07 14.96 2.15
C THR A 38 -7.55 13.98 1.09
N ASP A 39 -6.70 13.73 0.10
CA ASP A 39 -6.99 12.71 -0.91
C ASP A 39 -6.94 11.31 -0.30
N GLY A 40 -7.73 10.39 -0.84
CA GLY A 40 -7.60 8.98 -0.51
C GLY A 40 -6.29 8.39 -1.00
N GLY A 41 -5.86 7.27 -0.43
CA GLY A 41 -4.68 6.55 -0.88
C GLY A 41 -4.83 6.03 -2.31
N GLY A 42 -3.76 6.06 -3.09
CA GLY A 42 -3.72 5.56 -4.46
C GLY A 42 -3.86 4.04 -4.54
N GLY A 43 -4.58 3.55 -5.51
CA GLY A 43 -4.72 2.11 -5.78
C GLY A 43 -3.42 1.49 -6.28
N GLY A 44 -3.13 0.26 -5.87
CA GLY A 44 -1.97 -0.50 -6.34
C GLY A 44 -2.05 -0.81 -7.84
N GLY A 45 -0.92 -0.83 -8.51
CA GLY A 45 -0.79 -1.22 -9.91
C GLY A 45 -1.03 -2.71 -10.11
N ALA A 46 -1.71 -3.07 -11.18
CA ALA A 46 -1.85 -4.45 -11.63
C ALA A 46 -0.89 -4.73 -12.79
N GLY A 47 -0.43 -5.96 -12.90
CA GLY A 47 0.43 -6.39 -14.00
C GLY A 47 1.57 -5.38 -14.25
N PHE A 48 1.63 -4.84 -15.43
CA PHE A 48 2.71 -3.93 -15.87
C PHE A 48 2.44 -2.44 -15.58
N SER A 49 1.46 -2.15 -14.76
CA SER A 49 1.02 -0.78 -14.53
C SER A 49 1.68 -0.16 -13.31
N THR A 50 1.93 1.13 -13.36
CA THR A 50 2.21 1.94 -12.17
C THR A 50 0.98 2.00 -11.29
N GLY A 51 1.16 2.09 -9.98
CA GLY A 51 0.07 2.40 -9.08
C GLY A 51 -0.55 3.76 -9.39
N ALA A 52 -1.71 4.03 -8.82
CA ALA A 52 -2.37 5.30 -8.94
C ALA A 52 -1.79 6.31 -7.94
N SER A 53 -1.82 7.60 -8.31
CA SER A 53 -1.57 8.70 -7.38
C SER A 53 -2.71 8.81 -6.36
N GLY A 54 -2.42 9.36 -5.20
CA GLY A 54 -3.35 9.61 -4.12
C GLY A 54 -2.67 10.42 -3.04
N GLY A 55 -3.27 10.61 -1.88
CA GLY A 55 -2.61 11.23 -0.73
C GLY A 55 -1.26 10.56 -0.45
N SER A 56 -1.24 9.23 -0.34
CA SER A 56 -0.07 8.38 -0.59
C SER A 56 -0.29 7.59 -1.88
N ALA A 57 0.76 7.28 -2.62
CA ALA A 57 0.63 6.62 -3.91
C ALA A 57 0.64 5.08 -3.80
N GLY A 58 -0.05 4.41 -4.71
CA GLY A 58 -0.03 2.96 -4.82
C GLY A 58 1.32 2.42 -5.30
N GLY A 59 1.68 1.21 -4.88
CA GLY A 59 2.84 0.49 -5.38
C GLY A 59 2.68 0.05 -6.84
N GLN A 60 3.79 -0.15 -7.52
CA GLN A 60 3.79 -0.64 -8.90
C GLN A 60 3.50 -2.15 -8.97
N GLY A 61 2.68 -2.56 -9.92
CA GLY A 61 2.51 -3.96 -10.27
C GLY A 61 3.78 -4.55 -10.88
N HIS A 62 3.85 -5.87 -11.00
CA HIS A 62 5.01 -6.53 -11.62
C HIS A 62 5.20 -6.12 -13.09
N GLY A 63 6.42 -5.95 -13.53
CA GLY A 63 6.74 -5.57 -14.92
C GLY A 63 7.49 -6.67 -15.69
N PRO A 64 7.45 -6.67 -17.04
CA PRO A 64 8.20 -7.63 -17.87
C PRO A 64 9.61 -7.11 -18.12
N GLY A 65 10.59 -7.61 -17.47
CA GLY A 65 11.97 -7.30 -17.84
C GLY A 65 12.85 -6.87 -16.64
N PRO A 66 14.16 -6.78 -16.84
CA PRO A 66 15.13 -6.51 -15.79
C PRO A 66 15.15 -5.03 -15.35
N THR A 67 14.24 -4.21 -15.85
CA THR A 67 14.18 -2.79 -15.52
C THR A 67 13.37 -2.54 -14.25
N ILE A 68 13.91 -1.70 -13.39
CA ILE A 68 13.16 -1.15 -12.25
C ILE A 68 12.06 -0.26 -12.83
N GLY A 69 10.83 -0.50 -12.44
CA GLY A 69 9.72 0.35 -12.85
C GLY A 69 9.78 1.74 -12.19
N THR A 70 8.97 2.65 -12.68
CA THR A 70 8.80 3.97 -12.06
C THR A 70 7.70 3.90 -11.02
N PRO A 71 7.97 4.20 -9.73
CA PRO A 71 6.94 4.21 -8.71
C PRO A 71 5.94 5.35 -8.96
N ALA A 72 4.70 5.18 -8.50
CA ALA A 72 3.72 6.26 -8.48
C ALA A 72 4.13 7.32 -7.44
N SER A 73 3.84 8.58 -7.76
CA SER A 73 4.04 9.70 -6.86
C SER A 73 2.73 10.08 -6.16
N PRO A 74 2.78 10.68 -4.94
CA PRO A 74 1.61 11.24 -4.31
C PRO A 74 0.97 12.33 -5.18
N SER A 75 -0.32 12.60 -4.96
CA SER A 75 -0.97 13.76 -5.56
C SER A 75 -0.39 15.08 -5.02
N ALA A 76 -0.50 16.16 -5.79
CA ALA A 76 -0.03 17.47 -5.36
C ALA A 76 -1.19 18.30 -4.72
N PRO A 77 -0.96 19.00 -3.58
CA PRO A 77 0.25 18.96 -2.75
C PRO A 77 0.45 17.58 -2.10
N ALA A 78 1.69 17.14 -1.96
CA ALA A 78 1.98 15.83 -1.39
C ALA A 78 1.46 15.72 0.05
N GLN A 79 0.62 14.73 0.30
CA GLN A 79 0.00 14.46 1.61
C GLN A 79 0.52 13.16 2.25
N GLY A 80 1.37 12.44 1.53
CA GLY A 80 1.98 11.19 1.93
C GLY A 80 3.18 10.88 1.05
N ASN A 81 3.51 9.61 0.87
CA ASN A 81 4.72 9.18 0.20
C ASN A 81 4.47 8.37 -1.08
N ALA A 82 5.52 8.24 -1.88
CA ALA A 82 5.50 7.43 -3.10
C ALA A 82 5.32 5.94 -2.81
N GLY A 83 4.76 5.22 -3.76
CA GLY A 83 4.81 3.75 -3.78
C GLY A 83 6.20 3.24 -4.17
N GLY A 84 6.46 1.97 -3.91
CA GLY A 84 7.66 1.27 -4.35
C GLY A 84 7.59 0.85 -5.81
N ALA A 85 8.75 0.72 -6.43
CA ALA A 85 8.91 0.22 -7.79
C ALA A 85 8.83 -1.32 -7.85
N SER A 86 8.40 -1.84 -8.98
CA SER A 86 8.51 -3.28 -9.27
C SER A 86 9.92 -3.65 -9.70
N ARG A 87 10.32 -4.89 -9.44
CA ARG A 87 11.55 -5.49 -9.99
C ARG A 87 11.23 -6.83 -10.65
N ASN A 88 11.84 -7.06 -11.78
CA ASN A 88 11.65 -8.28 -12.56
C ASN A 88 12.99 -8.92 -12.98
N THR A 89 13.86 -9.16 -12.00
CA THR A 89 15.06 -9.96 -12.26
C THR A 89 14.80 -11.46 -11.95
N GLY A 90 13.98 -12.08 -12.81
CA GLY A 90 13.66 -13.52 -12.70
C GLY A 90 12.38 -13.87 -11.92
N GLY A 91 11.57 -12.92 -11.57
CA GLY A 91 10.27 -13.10 -10.92
C GLY A 91 9.43 -11.84 -11.05
N SER A 92 8.13 -11.99 -11.13
CA SER A 92 7.20 -10.86 -11.23
C SER A 92 6.88 -10.35 -9.83
N ILE A 93 7.54 -9.28 -9.40
CA ILE A 93 7.53 -8.79 -8.03
C ILE A 93 7.10 -7.34 -8.02
N GLY A 94 5.99 -7.04 -7.33
CA GLY A 94 5.44 -5.70 -7.16
C GLY A 94 6.11 -4.92 -6.02
N GLY A 95 6.07 -3.60 -6.10
CA GLY A 95 6.44 -2.69 -5.00
C GLY A 95 5.30 -2.46 -4.04
N GLY A 96 5.60 -2.06 -2.82
CA GLY A 96 4.60 -1.70 -1.80
C GLY A 96 4.00 -0.31 -2.03
N GLY A 97 2.82 -0.05 -1.49
CA GLY A 97 2.21 1.29 -1.48
C GLY A 97 2.88 2.22 -0.48
N GLY A 98 2.87 3.52 -0.74
CA GLY A 98 3.34 4.52 0.22
C GLY A 98 2.39 4.64 1.41
N GLY A 99 2.96 4.90 2.58
CA GLY A 99 2.23 5.29 3.79
C GLY A 99 2.31 6.81 4.02
N ALA A 100 1.65 7.30 5.07
CA ALA A 100 1.73 8.71 5.43
C ALA A 100 3.11 9.09 5.98
N GLY A 101 3.81 8.17 6.63
CA GLY A 101 5.11 8.40 7.25
C GLY A 101 6.30 7.96 6.42
N ALA A 102 6.15 6.96 5.55
CA ALA A 102 7.24 6.40 4.76
C ALA A 102 6.81 5.99 3.35
N ALA A 103 7.75 6.00 2.42
CA ALA A 103 7.52 5.45 1.08
C ALA A 103 7.39 3.92 1.12
N GLY A 104 6.68 3.38 0.14
CA GLY A 104 6.64 1.96 -0.09
C GLY A 104 7.99 1.43 -0.56
N VAL A 105 8.28 0.19 -0.20
CA VAL A 105 9.54 -0.48 -0.53
C VAL A 105 9.47 -1.05 -1.93
N ASP A 106 10.58 -0.98 -2.66
CA ASP A 106 10.71 -1.63 -3.96
C ASP A 106 10.65 -3.16 -3.81
N GLY A 107 10.12 -3.83 -4.83
CA GLY A 107 10.23 -5.29 -4.89
C GLY A 107 11.69 -5.73 -4.98
N TYR A 108 12.04 -6.83 -4.31
CA TYR A 108 13.40 -7.40 -4.31
C TYR A 108 13.53 -8.57 -5.26
N PRO A 109 14.76 -8.80 -5.86
CA PRO A 109 14.97 -9.95 -6.76
C PRO A 109 14.80 -11.28 -6.05
N GLN A 110 14.03 -12.16 -6.64
CA GLN A 110 13.90 -13.62 -6.49
C GLN A 110 13.68 -14.26 -5.13
N ALA A 111 14.31 -13.86 -4.05
CA ALA A 111 14.27 -14.62 -2.80
C ALA A 111 13.63 -13.89 -1.62
N SER A 112 13.51 -12.58 -1.71
CA SER A 112 13.11 -11.77 -0.55
C SER A 112 11.64 -11.34 -0.57
N GLY A 113 10.91 -11.55 -1.67
CA GLY A 113 9.49 -11.23 -1.77
C GLY A 113 9.18 -9.87 -2.39
N ALA A 114 7.90 -9.50 -2.36
CA ALA A 114 7.44 -8.20 -2.83
C ALA A 114 7.82 -7.09 -1.85
N GLY A 115 7.75 -5.84 -2.32
CA GLY A 115 8.05 -4.68 -1.48
C GLY A 115 7.00 -4.49 -0.38
N ASP A 116 7.45 -4.14 0.81
CA ASP A 116 6.57 -3.84 1.93
C ASP A 116 5.90 -2.47 1.76
N GLY A 117 4.73 -2.31 2.35
CA GLY A 117 4.04 -1.02 2.44
C GLY A 117 4.82 -0.06 3.35
N GLY A 118 4.80 1.22 2.99
CA GLY A 118 5.37 2.27 3.82
C GLY A 118 4.58 2.47 5.11
N ASP A 119 5.28 2.74 6.21
CA ASP A 119 4.64 3.00 7.48
C ASP A 119 3.77 4.26 7.45
N GLY A 120 2.72 4.22 8.23
CA GLY A 120 1.89 5.38 8.53
C GLY A 120 2.60 6.40 9.42
N MET A 121 1.91 7.46 9.74
CA MET A 121 2.40 8.50 10.65
C MET A 121 1.94 8.22 12.08
N VAL A 122 2.85 8.46 13.04
CA VAL A 122 2.50 8.42 14.46
C VAL A 122 1.70 9.66 14.86
N VAL A 123 0.52 9.47 15.41
CA VAL A 123 -0.34 10.55 15.90
C VAL A 123 -0.74 10.28 17.34
N ASN A 124 -0.35 11.15 18.24
CA ASN A 124 -0.55 11.02 19.70
C ASN A 124 -1.68 11.93 20.24
N ILE A 125 -2.61 12.35 19.39
CA ILE A 125 -3.74 13.21 19.81
C ILE A 125 -4.85 12.44 20.52
N ILE A 126 -4.87 11.13 20.43
CA ILE A 126 -5.83 10.27 21.14
C ILE A 126 -5.10 9.61 22.30
N PRO A 127 -5.60 9.76 23.54
CA PRO A 127 -5.01 9.05 24.67
C PRO A 127 -5.01 7.54 24.43
N SER A 128 -3.85 6.92 24.58
CA SER A 128 -3.70 5.45 24.49
C SER A 128 -4.63 4.74 25.48
N PRO A 129 -5.48 3.82 25.04
CA PRO A 129 -6.07 2.86 25.99
C PRO A 129 -4.92 2.08 26.66
N PRO A 130 -4.98 1.87 27.99
CA PRO A 130 -3.87 1.25 28.73
C PRO A 130 -3.46 -0.14 28.27
N SER A 131 -4.31 -0.82 27.50
CA SER A 131 -4.14 -2.22 27.13
C SER A 131 -3.37 -2.48 25.83
N ILE A 132 -3.02 -1.44 25.06
CA ILE A 132 -2.33 -1.58 23.77
C ILE A 132 -1.07 -0.70 23.69
N ASN A 133 -0.42 -0.51 24.82
CA ASN A 133 0.78 0.29 24.91
C ASN A 133 2.00 -0.55 24.52
N SER A 134 2.38 -0.52 23.25
CA SER A 134 3.68 -1.03 22.78
C SER A 134 4.77 0.06 22.75
N GLY A 135 4.57 1.18 23.41
CA GLY A 135 5.60 2.21 23.60
C GLY A 135 5.88 3.11 22.39
N ASN A 136 5.33 2.83 21.21
CA ASN A 136 5.71 3.50 19.97
C ASN A 136 4.62 4.41 19.36
N GLY A 137 3.56 4.75 20.10
CA GLY A 137 2.47 5.57 19.58
C GLY A 137 1.55 4.81 18.62
N TYR A 138 0.49 5.49 18.13
CA TYR A 138 -0.43 4.94 17.13
C TYR A 138 -0.01 5.36 15.73
N TYR A 139 0.19 4.39 14.88
CA TYR A 139 0.40 4.62 13.46
C TYR A 139 -0.94 4.68 12.73
N TRP A 140 -1.05 5.59 11.76
CA TRP A 140 -2.23 5.78 10.91
C TRP A 140 -1.83 5.87 9.45
N ALA A 141 -2.67 5.36 8.57
CA ALA A 141 -2.49 5.44 7.13
C ALA A 141 -1.20 4.76 6.63
N GLY A 142 -0.98 3.51 7.04
CA GLY A 142 0.06 2.64 6.47
C GLY A 142 -0.28 2.19 5.06
N GLY A 143 0.74 2.00 4.22
CA GLY A 143 0.62 1.50 2.85
C GLY A 143 0.46 -0.01 2.77
N GLY A 144 -0.16 -0.51 1.73
CA GLY A 144 -0.29 -1.96 1.48
C GLY A 144 0.98 -2.58 0.90
N GLY A 145 1.26 -3.84 1.25
CA GLY A 145 2.34 -4.61 0.66
C GLY A 145 2.10 -4.98 -0.81
N GLY A 146 3.17 -5.14 -1.57
CA GLY A 146 3.15 -5.55 -2.96
C GLY A 146 2.82 -7.03 -3.14
N GLY A 147 2.26 -7.40 -4.29
CA GLY A 147 2.02 -8.79 -4.65
C GLY A 147 3.15 -9.40 -5.48
N THR A 148 3.24 -10.75 -5.50
CA THR A 148 4.18 -11.47 -6.36
C THR A 148 3.44 -12.49 -7.25
N TYR A 149 4.05 -12.83 -8.38
CA TYR A 149 3.64 -13.97 -9.23
C TYR A 149 4.59 -15.17 -9.06
N THR A 150 5.34 -15.23 -8.00
CA THR A 150 6.27 -16.32 -7.69
C THR A 150 5.91 -16.94 -6.34
N PRO A 151 6.45 -18.11 -5.98
CA PRO A 151 6.29 -18.69 -4.65
C PRO A 151 6.91 -17.86 -3.51
N ALA A 152 7.56 -16.73 -3.82
CA ALA A 152 8.05 -15.79 -2.82
C ALA A 152 6.89 -15.12 -2.06
N ALA A 153 7.13 -14.66 -0.86
CA ALA A 153 6.11 -14.01 -0.04
C ALA A 153 5.63 -12.69 -0.67
N GLY A 154 4.36 -12.37 -0.51
CA GLY A 154 3.88 -11.00 -0.69
C GLY A 154 4.57 -10.07 0.30
N GLY A 155 4.64 -8.79 0.01
CA GLY A 155 5.14 -7.77 0.94
C GLY A 155 4.24 -7.60 2.15
N ASP A 156 4.83 -7.28 3.29
CA ASP A 156 4.08 -6.94 4.50
C ASP A 156 3.41 -5.57 4.36
N GLY A 157 2.28 -5.38 5.04
CA GLY A 157 1.67 -4.06 5.14
C GLY A 157 2.47 -3.14 6.06
N GLY A 158 2.50 -1.84 5.77
CA GLY A 158 3.07 -0.82 6.66
C GLY A 158 2.27 -0.67 7.96
N GLN A 159 2.92 -0.24 9.03
CA GLN A 159 2.25 0.05 10.30
C GLN A 159 1.17 1.11 10.11
N GLY A 160 0.07 0.99 10.82
CA GLY A 160 -1.05 1.92 10.68
C GLY A 160 -2.18 1.38 9.80
N GLY A 161 -2.32 0.05 9.71
CA GLY A 161 -3.43 -0.65 9.04
C GLY A 161 -3.17 -1.04 7.60
N GLY A 162 -1.93 -1.02 7.13
CA GLY A 162 -1.59 -1.52 5.81
C GLY A 162 -1.89 -3.01 5.67
N GLY A 163 -2.56 -3.42 4.60
CA GLY A 163 -2.80 -4.84 4.29
C GLY A 163 -1.57 -5.50 3.65
N GLY A 164 -1.29 -6.75 3.96
CA GLY A 164 -0.23 -7.50 3.30
C GLY A 164 -0.57 -7.88 1.85
N GLY A 165 0.45 -7.99 1.03
CA GLY A 165 0.33 -8.43 -0.35
C GLY A 165 0.07 -9.92 -0.50
N SER A 166 -0.45 -10.31 -1.64
CA SER A 166 -0.69 -11.70 -2.00
C SER A 166 0.40 -12.25 -2.92
N CYS A 167 0.52 -13.57 -2.95
CA CYS A 167 1.38 -14.26 -3.90
C CYS A 167 0.57 -15.19 -4.79
N GLN A 168 1.05 -15.40 -6.01
CA GLN A 168 0.59 -16.47 -6.90
C GLN A 168 1.81 -17.28 -7.36
N PRO A 169 1.69 -18.59 -7.60
CA PRO A 169 0.49 -19.41 -7.64
C PRO A 169 -0.17 -19.64 -6.27
N PRO A 170 -1.45 -20.12 -6.25
CA PRO A 170 -2.16 -20.38 -5.00
C PRO A 170 -1.35 -21.29 -4.07
N GLY A 171 -1.27 -20.92 -2.80
CA GLY A 171 -0.55 -21.68 -1.78
C GLY A 171 0.80 -21.09 -1.34
N GLY A 172 1.27 -20.03 -1.96
CA GLY A 172 2.39 -19.25 -1.43
C GLY A 172 1.95 -18.37 -0.23
N PRO A 173 2.91 -17.98 0.65
CA PRO A 173 2.60 -17.15 1.81
C PRO A 173 2.14 -15.76 1.38
N ALA A 174 1.01 -15.31 1.89
CA ALA A 174 0.60 -13.91 1.78
C ALA A 174 1.44 -13.06 2.73
N GLY A 175 1.62 -11.78 2.40
CA GLY A 175 2.17 -10.81 3.32
C GLY A 175 1.27 -10.62 4.54
N THR A 176 1.85 -10.17 5.63
CA THR A 176 1.12 -9.91 6.88
C THR A 176 0.54 -8.49 6.88
N ALA A 177 -0.59 -8.30 7.54
CA ALA A 177 -1.11 -6.96 7.75
C ALA A 177 -0.19 -6.18 8.69
N GLY A 178 0.01 -4.89 8.40
CA GLY A 178 0.76 -4.00 9.28
C GLY A 178 0.10 -3.89 10.65
N ALA A 179 0.93 -3.88 11.70
CA ALA A 179 0.47 -3.72 13.07
C ALA A 179 0.01 -2.27 13.36
N ASN A 180 -0.89 -2.11 14.32
CA ASN A 180 -1.29 -0.82 14.91
C ASN A 180 -2.08 0.17 14.03
N GLY A 181 -3.04 -0.30 13.29
CA GLY A 181 -4.25 0.50 13.03
C GLY A 181 -5.38 -0.05 13.90
N PHE A 182 -6.41 0.72 14.20
CA PHE A 182 -7.66 0.16 14.72
C PHE A 182 -8.24 -0.76 13.63
N ASN A 183 -7.72 -1.96 13.54
CA ASN A 183 -8.39 -3.01 12.81
C ASN A 183 -9.28 -3.75 13.83
N THR A 184 -10.44 -3.19 14.07
CA THR A 184 -11.56 -3.97 14.59
C THR A 184 -12.21 -4.65 13.39
N GLY A 185 -11.59 -5.76 12.94
CA GLY A 185 -12.20 -6.65 11.97
C GLY A 185 -13.45 -7.28 12.48
#